data_2b15fb6aeefa695888e49b96dc04bef2
#
_entry.id   2b15fb6aeefa695888e49b96dc04bef2
#
_cell.length_a   1.000
_cell.length_b   1.000
_cell.length_c   1.000
_cell.angle_alpha   90.00
_cell.angle_beta   90.00
_cell.angle_gamma   90.00
#
_symmetry.space_group_name_H-M   'P 1'
#
loop_
_entity.id
_entity.type
_entity.pdbx_description
1 polymer ?
#
loop_
_entity_poly.entity_id
_entity_poly.type
_entity_poly.pdbx_seq_one_letter_code
_entity_poly.pdbx_strand_id
1 'polypeptide(L)'
;NAKEIQTRMKSIQDTMKITNAMYMISSSKMQKAKKILQDTEPYFYNMQAAIARILRHMPDIQHPFFSERHLVPKDERKVGTIVITGDKGMAGAYNHNVQKMTEDFMEEVPGHHKLYVLGMVGRQYFGKRDVDMDGGFHYTVQKPTMHRARLITEEIVRAFLERELDEIHIVYTQMQNAMAMENVNMQLLPLKKADFKMGQVPADIYQEEIVLSPSAD
;
A
#
# COMPACT_ATOMS: atom_id res chain seq x y z
N ASN A 1 3.63 51.67 5.49
CA ASN A 1 4.92 52.22 5.84
C ASN A 1 6.01 51.54 5.00
N ALA A 2 6.91 52.29 4.32
CA ALA A 2 7.93 51.75 3.42
C ALA A 2 8.80 50.66 4.09
N LYS A 3 9.15 50.84 5.37
CA LYS A 3 9.94 49.88 6.12
C LYS A 3 9.20 48.54 6.34
N GLU A 4 7.89 48.56 6.50
CA GLU A 4 7.06 47.38 6.64
C GLU A 4 7.01 46.60 5.32
N ILE A 5 6.89 47.30 4.20
CA ILE A 5 6.91 46.73 2.86
C ILE A 5 8.27 46.05 2.58
N GLN A 6 9.36 46.71 2.91
CA GLN A 6 10.71 46.15 2.77
C GLN A 6 10.89 44.88 3.61
N THR A 7 10.38 44.86 4.84
CA THR A 7 10.44 43.67 5.71
C THR A 7 9.64 42.52 5.12
N ARG A 8 8.44 42.79 4.59
CA ARG A 8 7.61 41.79 3.89
C ARG A 8 8.28 41.26 2.62
N MET A 9 8.86 42.13 1.81
CA MET A 9 9.62 41.71 0.61
C MET A 9 10.76 40.78 0.96
N LYS A 10 11.55 41.10 1.99
CA LYS A 10 12.65 40.25 2.47
C LYS A 10 12.12 38.88 2.94
N SER A 11 11.05 38.87 3.72
CA SER A 11 10.43 37.62 4.20
C SER A 11 9.94 36.75 3.05
N ILE A 12 9.31 37.34 2.01
CA ILE A 12 8.88 36.64 0.81
C ILE A 12 10.09 36.06 0.05
N GLN A 13 11.16 36.84 -0.13
CA GLN A 13 12.38 36.36 -0.79
C GLN A 13 13.02 35.17 -0.06
N ASP A 14 13.06 35.22 1.28
CA ASP A 14 13.59 34.12 2.08
C ASP A 14 12.70 32.87 2.00
N THR A 15 11.38 33.07 2.02
CA THR A 15 10.41 31.98 1.79
C THR A 15 10.57 31.35 0.40
N MET A 16 10.78 32.16 -0.63
CA MET A 16 11.05 31.66 -1.99
C MET A 16 12.30 30.79 -2.06
N LYS A 17 13.40 31.19 -1.39
CA LYS A 17 14.63 30.40 -1.34
C LYS A 17 14.39 29.03 -0.69
N ILE A 18 13.66 29.02 0.44
CA ILE A 18 13.30 27.77 1.13
C ILE A 18 12.43 26.90 0.22
N THR A 19 11.40 27.47 -0.42
CA THR A 19 10.51 26.73 -1.32
C THR A 19 11.27 26.12 -2.50
N ASN A 20 12.20 26.89 -3.10
CA ASN A 20 13.04 26.38 -4.19
C ASN A 20 13.94 25.21 -3.73
N ALA A 21 14.52 25.32 -2.54
CA ALA A 21 15.31 24.21 -1.98
C ALA A 21 14.44 22.96 -1.73
N MET A 22 13.23 23.13 -1.20
CA MET A 22 12.28 22.04 -1.02
C MET A 22 11.85 21.43 -2.36
N TYR A 23 11.63 22.24 -3.40
CA TYR A 23 11.33 21.74 -4.74
C TYR A 23 12.46 20.85 -5.29
N MET A 24 13.72 21.31 -5.20
CA MET A 24 14.88 20.55 -5.67
C MET A 24 15.02 19.20 -4.93
N ILE A 25 14.88 19.20 -3.61
CA ILE A 25 14.94 17.99 -2.78
C ILE A 25 13.81 17.03 -3.14
N SER A 26 12.58 17.54 -3.27
CA SER A 26 11.40 16.73 -3.60
C SER A 26 11.50 16.14 -5.00
N SER A 27 11.97 16.91 -5.98
CA SER A 27 12.20 16.44 -7.35
C SER A 27 13.26 15.32 -7.38
N SER A 28 14.37 15.48 -6.67
CA SER A 28 15.41 14.43 -6.57
C SER A 28 14.87 13.15 -5.90
N LYS A 29 14.07 13.27 -4.84
CA LYS A 29 13.44 12.12 -4.18
C LYS A 29 12.44 11.43 -5.08
N MET A 30 11.64 12.17 -5.83
CA MET A 30 10.70 11.62 -6.80
C MET A 30 11.41 10.80 -7.88
N GLN A 31 12.51 11.31 -8.44
CA GLN A 31 13.31 10.58 -9.43
C GLN A 31 13.86 9.25 -8.87
N LYS A 32 14.38 9.28 -7.64
CA LYS A 32 14.85 8.06 -6.96
C LYS A 32 13.71 7.06 -6.73
N ALA A 33 12.55 7.53 -6.28
CA ALA A 33 11.39 6.68 -6.05
C ALA A 33 10.89 6.02 -7.35
N LYS A 34 10.82 6.79 -8.46
CA LYS A 34 10.48 6.26 -9.78
C LYS A 34 11.45 5.17 -10.24
N LYS A 35 12.75 5.37 -10.04
CA LYS A 35 13.74 4.36 -10.40
C LYS A 35 13.55 3.08 -9.60
N ILE A 36 13.37 3.18 -8.27
CA ILE A 36 13.11 2.01 -7.42
C ILE A 36 11.85 1.26 -7.88
N LEU A 37 10.78 1.99 -8.22
CA LEU A 37 9.56 1.38 -8.75
C LEU A 37 9.84 0.62 -10.04
N GLN A 38 10.48 1.26 -11.02
CA GLN A 38 10.83 0.64 -12.31
C GLN A 38 11.71 -0.61 -12.14
N ASP A 39 12.64 -0.60 -11.19
CA ASP A 39 13.51 -1.74 -10.90
C ASP A 39 12.74 -2.88 -10.18
N THR A 40 11.62 -2.58 -9.51
CA THR A 40 10.84 -3.55 -8.73
C THR A 40 9.66 -4.13 -9.50
N GLU A 41 9.05 -3.38 -10.41
CA GLU A 41 7.87 -3.79 -11.20
C GLU A 41 8.06 -5.13 -11.94
N PRO A 42 9.18 -5.40 -12.63
CA PRO A 42 9.38 -6.67 -13.32
C PRO A 42 9.31 -7.88 -12.36
N TYR A 43 9.87 -7.73 -11.16
CA TYR A 43 9.78 -8.78 -10.14
C TYR A 43 8.34 -9.06 -9.71
N PHE A 44 7.56 -8.00 -9.50
CA PHE A 44 6.14 -8.12 -9.13
C PHE A 44 5.34 -8.84 -10.23
N TYR A 45 5.49 -8.45 -11.48
CA TYR A 45 4.79 -9.10 -12.60
C TYR A 45 5.23 -10.55 -12.81
N ASN A 46 6.51 -10.87 -12.62
CA ASN A 46 7.00 -12.24 -12.68
C ASN A 46 6.37 -13.12 -11.59
N MET A 47 6.21 -12.59 -10.37
CA MET A 47 5.53 -13.31 -9.28
C MET A 47 4.05 -13.53 -9.60
N GLN A 48 3.34 -12.53 -10.11
CA GLN A 48 1.95 -12.68 -10.56
C GLN A 48 1.82 -13.73 -11.67
N ALA A 49 2.71 -13.70 -12.65
CA ALA A 49 2.74 -14.68 -13.72
C ALA A 49 2.96 -16.11 -13.20
N ALA A 50 3.89 -16.28 -12.25
CA ALA A 50 4.14 -17.58 -11.62
C ALA A 50 2.90 -18.12 -10.89
N ILE A 51 2.22 -17.29 -10.10
CA ILE A 51 0.97 -17.66 -9.42
C ILE A 51 -0.11 -18.00 -10.44
N ALA A 52 -0.30 -17.19 -11.49
CA ALA A 52 -1.28 -17.44 -12.54
C ALA A 52 -1.04 -18.77 -13.26
N ARG A 53 0.23 -19.15 -13.49
CA ARG A 53 0.60 -20.44 -14.09
C ARG A 53 0.29 -21.61 -13.17
N ILE A 54 0.65 -21.51 -11.87
CA ILE A 54 0.34 -22.52 -10.86
C ILE A 54 -1.17 -22.76 -10.81
N LEU A 55 -1.97 -21.70 -10.72
CA LEU A 55 -3.43 -21.80 -10.66
C LEU A 55 -4.06 -22.41 -11.93
N ARG A 56 -3.39 -22.27 -13.09
CA ARG A 56 -3.84 -22.90 -14.32
C ARG A 56 -3.63 -24.42 -14.31
N HIS A 57 -2.47 -24.86 -13.79
CA HIS A 57 -2.13 -26.28 -13.76
C HIS A 57 -2.74 -27.00 -12.55
N MET A 58 -3.03 -26.26 -11.48
CA MET A 58 -3.59 -26.76 -10.24
C MET A 58 -4.80 -25.90 -9.81
N PRO A 59 -5.94 -25.96 -10.55
CA PRO A 59 -7.10 -25.10 -10.29
C PRO A 59 -7.73 -25.36 -8.91
N ASP A 60 -7.57 -26.58 -8.38
CA ASP A 60 -8.14 -27.02 -7.11
C ASP A 60 -7.16 -26.92 -5.95
N ILE A 61 -6.05 -26.17 -6.11
CA ILE A 61 -5.07 -25.96 -5.04
C ILE A 61 -5.75 -25.46 -3.78
N GLN A 62 -5.51 -26.17 -2.68
CA GLN A 62 -5.95 -25.75 -1.36
C GLN A 62 -4.77 -25.12 -0.63
N HIS A 63 -4.87 -23.82 -0.38
CA HIS A 63 -3.88 -23.06 0.38
C HIS A 63 -4.57 -22.07 1.30
N PRO A 64 -4.07 -21.82 2.52
CA PRO A 64 -4.68 -20.87 3.45
C PRO A 64 -4.96 -19.48 2.86
N PHE A 65 -4.16 -19.05 1.88
CA PHE A 65 -4.35 -17.76 1.21
C PHE A 65 -5.53 -17.72 0.23
N PHE A 66 -6.08 -18.88 -0.18
CA PHE A 66 -7.31 -19.01 -0.96
C PHE A 66 -8.48 -19.48 -0.10
N SER A 67 -8.38 -19.30 1.21
CA SER A 67 -9.39 -19.79 2.15
C SER A 67 -10.77 -19.16 1.92
N GLU A 68 -11.82 -19.93 2.22
CA GLU A 68 -13.22 -19.52 2.10
C GLU A 68 -13.68 -18.62 3.26
N ARG A 69 -12.82 -17.75 3.79
CA ARG A 69 -13.16 -16.83 4.89
C ARG A 69 -14.23 -15.81 4.52
N HIS A 70 -14.50 -15.66 3.23
CA HIS A 70 -15.65 -14.89 2.76
C HIS A 70 -17.00 -15.48 3.23
N LEU A 71 -17.03 -16.72 3.73
CA LEU A 71 -18.20 -17.34 4.35
C LEU A 71 -18.44 -16.86 5.79
N VAL A 72 -17.47 -16.22 6.44
CA VAL A 72 -17.69 -15.58 7.75
C VAL A 72 -18.71 -14.45 7.55
N PRO A 73 -19.77 -14.38 8.40
CA PRO A 73 -20.73 -13.29 8.33
C PRO A 73 -20.04 -11.93 8.32
N LYS A 74 -20.51 -11.01 7.50
CA LYS A 74 -19.83 -9.71 7.28
C LYS A 74 -19.65 -8.90 8.56
N ASP A 75 -20.62 -8.95 9.46
CA ASP A 75 -20.65 -8.26 10.75
C ASP A 75 -19.70 -8.87 11.79
N GLU A 76 -19.34 -10.14 11.64
CA GLU A 76 -18.37 -10.84 12.50
C GLU A 76 -16.95 -10.84 11.94
N ARG A 77 -16.79 -10.38 10.70
CA ARG A 77 -15.53 -10.45 9.97
C ARG A 77 -14.49 -9.50 10.55
N LYS A 78 -13.27 -10.00 10.72
CA LYS A 78 -12.12 -9.23 11.21
C LYS A 78 -11.31 -8.74 10.02
N VAL A 79 -11.35 -7.44 9.77
CA VAL A 79 -10.74 -6.80 8.60
C VAL A 79 -9.49 -6.02 9.01
N GLY A 80 -8.32 -6.47 8.56
CA GLY A 80 -7.07 -5.74 8.71
C GLY A 80 -6.85 -4.80 7.53
N THR A 81 -6.58 -3.52 7.78
CA THR A 81 -6.32 -2.55 6.71
C THR A 81 -4.94 -1.93 6.88
N ILE A 82 -4.07 -2.19 5.91
CA ILE A 82 -2.77 -1.52 5.79
C ILE A 82 -3.02 -0.15 5.15
N VAL A 83 -2.68 0.92 5.86
CA VAL A 83 -2.87 2.29 5.39
C VAL A 83 -1.53 2.94 5.14
N ILE A 84 -1.25 3.36 3.90
CA ILE A 84 0.02 3.97 3.53
C ILE A 84 -0.15 5.47 3.37
N THR A 85 0.39 6.23 4.33
CA THR A 85 0.43 7.71 4.31
C THR A 85 1.86 8.21 4.27
N GLY A 86 2.05 9.52 4.13
CA GLY A 86 3.37 10.15 4.24
C GLY A 86 3.84 10.28 5.69
N ASP A 87 5.17 10.42 5.85
CA ASP A 87 5.78 10.75 7.15
C ASP A 87 5.72 12.25 7.46
N LYS A 88 5.45 13.08 6.46
CA LYS A 88 5.40 14.55 6.57
C LYS A 88 4.20 15.12 5.87
N GLY A 89 3.75 16.27 6.34
CA GLY A 89 2.72 17.08 5.69
C GLY A 89 3.25 17.83 4.45
N MET A 90 2.53 18.85 4.02
CA MET A 90 2.77 19.67 2.83
C MET A 90 2.80 18.84 1.53
N ALA A 91 1.93 17.86 1.43
CA ALA A 91 1.77 16.99 0.28
C ALA A 91 0.39 17.16 -0.40
N GLY A 92 -0.18 18.37 -0.34
CA GLY A 92 -1.53 18.64 -0.85
C GLY A 92 -2.56 17.70 -0.19
N ALA A 93 -3.48 17.17 -0.98
CA ALA A 93 -4.54 16.27 -0.53
C ALA A 93 -4.08 14.80 -0.35
N TYR A 94 -2.82 14.46 -0.64
CA TYR A 94 -2.31 13.08 -0.63
C TYR A 94 -2.71 12.30 0.63
N ASN A 95 -2.33 12.80 1.81
CA ASN A 95 -2.63 12.10 3.06
C ASN A 95 -4.13 12.10 3.37
N HIS A 96 -4.80 13.23 3.14
CA HIS A 96 -6.22 13.38 3.40
C HIS A 96 -7.06 12.40 2.57
N ASN A 97 -6.75 12.22 1.30
CA ASN A 97 -7.50 11.32 0.42
C ASN A 97 -7.38 9.86 0.86
N VAL A 98 -6.18 9.42 1.27
CA VAL A 98 -5.97 8.07 1.81
C VAL A 98 -6.73 7.88 3.13
N GLN A 99 -6.67 8.87 4.03
CA GLN A 99 -7.37 8.84 5.31
C GLN A 99 -8.88 8.74 5.10
N LYS A 100 -9.44 9.60 4.22
CA LYS A 100 -10.85 9.57 3.90
C LYS A 100 -11.28 8.24 3.27
N MET A 101 -10.55 7.72 2.28
CA MET A 101 -10.84 6.43 1.68
C MET A 101 -10.85 5.29 2.71
N THR A 102 -9.95 5.36 3.70
CA THR A 102 -9.92 4.39 4.80
C THR A 102 -11.15 4.50 5.68
N GLU A 103 -11.57 5.72 6.04
CA GLU A 103 -12.78 5.95 6.85
C GLU A 103 -14.03 5.51 6.08
N ASP A 104 -14.20 5.93 4.83
CA ASP A 104 -15.31 5.53 3.97
C ASP A 104 -15.39 3.99 3.86
N PHE A 105 -14.25 3.31 3.69
CA PHE A 105 -14.19 1.85 3.65
C PHE A 105 -14.63 1.19 4.96
N MET A 106 -14.21 1.71 6.10
CA MET A 106 -14.60 1.19 7.42
C MET A 106 -16.11 1.41 7.71
N GLU A 107 -16.68 2.49 7.19
CA GLU A 107 -18.12 2.78 7.32
C GLU A 107 -18.97 1.89 6.39
N GLU A 108 -18.49 1.64 5.16
CA GLU A 108 -19.22 0.87 4.15
C GLU A 108 -19.17 -0.64 4.37
N VAL A 109 -18.06 -1.14 4.94
CA VAL A 109 -17.85 -2.58 5.14
C VAL A 109 -18.07 -2.93 6.60
N PRO A 110 -19.12 -3.67 6.94
CA PRO A 110 -19.38 -4.10 8.31
C PRO A 110 -18.31 -5.09 8.78
N GLY A 111 -18.09 -5.13 10.09
CA GLY A 111 -17.13 -6.02 10.73
C GLY A 111 -16.24 -5.30 11.74
N HIS A 112 -15.25 -6.03 12.24
CA HIS A 112 -14.25 -5.50 13.18
C HIS A 112 -13.01 -5.06 12.40
N HIS A 113 -12.77 -3.75 12.36
CA HIS A 113 -11.64 -3.17 11.62
C HIS A 113 -10.44 -2.96 12.53
N LYS A 114 -9.27 -3.40 12.07
CA LYS A 114 -7.98 -3.08 12.70
C LYS A 114 -7.04 -2.42 11.67
N LEU A 115 -6.48 -1.27 12.03
CA LEU A 115 -5.61 -0.50 11.15
C LEU A 115 -4.13 -0.76 11.43
N TYR A 116 -3.37 -0.97 10.35
CA TYR A 116 -1.91 -1.08 10.33
C TYR A 116 -1.35 0.11 9.54
N VAL A 117 -1.00 1.18 10.25
CA VAL A 117 -0.73 2.46 9.61
C VAL A 117 0.75 2.70 9.39
N LEU A 118 1.17 2.81 8.12
CA LEU A 118 2.50 3.28 7.72
C LEU A 118 2.47 4.80 7.50
N GLY A 119 3.52 5.46 7.96
CA GLY A 119 3.67 6.90 7.87
C GLY A 119 3.12 7.66 9.07
N MET A 120 3.89 8.68 9.49
CA MET A 120 3.61 9.43 10.72
C MET A 120 2.32 10.25 10.65
N VAL A 121 1.97 10.76 9.46
CA VAL A 121 0.78 11.61 9.30
C VAL A 121 -0.50 10.80 9.54
N GLY A 122 -0.58 9.59 8.99
CA GLY A 122 -1.71 8.69 9.24
C GLY A 122 -1.80 8.24 10.69
N ARG A 123 -0.66 7.88 11.28
CA ARG A 123 -0.63 7.49 12.70
C ARG A 123 -1.12 8.61 13.64
N GLN A 124 -0.71 9.84 13.39
CA GLN A 124 -1.20 11.00 14.16
C GLN A 124 -2.68 11.28 13.92
N TYR A 125 -3.16 11.00 12.72
CA TYR A 125 -4.55 11.20 12.34
C TYR A 125 -5.46 10.18 13.03
N PHE A 126 -5.20 8.88 12.84
CA PHE A 126 -6.01 7.81 13.41
C PHE A 126 -5.83 7.64 14.91
N GLY A 127 -4.66 7.95 15.46
CA GLY A 127 -4.41 7.91 16.89
C GLY A 127 -5.21 8.93 17.74
N LYS A 128 -5.91 9.88 17.10
CA LYS A 128 -6.83 10.82 17.74
C LYS A 128 -8.31 10.41 17.59
N ARG A 129 -8.56 9.28 16.96
CA ARG A 129 -9.89 8.76 16.68
C ARG A 129 -10.15 7.48 17.45
N ASP A 130 -11.40 7.17 17.63
CA ASP A 130 -11.85 5.91 18.26
C ASP A 130 -11.82 4.79 17.20
N VAL A 131 -10.61 4.36 16.81
CA VAL A 131 -10.38 3.27 15.87
C VAL A 131 -9.33 2.32 16.43
N ASP A 132 -9.51 1.03 16.22
CA ASP A 132 -8.50 0.03 16.59
C ASP A 132 -7.31 0.13 15.64
N MET A 133 -6.23 0.73 16.12
CA MET A 133 -4.97 0.87 15.39
C MET A 133 -3.86 0.11 16.10
N ASP A 134 -3.15 -0.74 15.37
CA ASP A 134 -2.03 -1.50 15.96
C ASP A 134 -0.96 -0.57 16.54
N GLY A 135 -0.77 -0.68 17.84
CA GLY A 135 0.14 0.16 18.61
C GLY A 135 1.62 -0.16 18.37
N GLY A 136 1.94 -1.39 18.02
CA GLY A 136 3.31 -1.86 17.76
C GLY A 136 3.80 -1.60 16.33
N PHE A 137 2.88 -1.36 15.40
CA PHE A 137 3.16 -1.19 13.98
C PHE A 137 3.74 0.20 13.66
N HIS A 138 5.04 0.38 13.93
CA HIS A 138 5.75 1.66 13.80
C HIS A 138 6.69 1.69 12.59
N TYR A 139 6.12 1.81 11.38
CA TYR A 139 6.92 1.86 10.16
C TYR A 139 6.83 3.22 9.46
N THR A 140 7.99 3.72 9.03
CA THR A 140 8.12 4.89 8.14
C THR A 140 8.07 4.44 6.67
N VAL A 141 7.53 5.27 5.81
CA VAL A 141 7.52 5.04 4.36
C VAL A 141 8.80 5.48 3.66
N GLN A 142 9.73 6.11 4.39
CA GLN A 142 11.01 6.52 3.83
C GLN A 142 11.94 5.32 3.66
N LYS A 143 12.72 5.34 2.56
CA LYS A 143 13.72 4.31 2.22
C LYS A 143 13.12 2.89 2.26
N PRO A 144 12.16 2.57 1.40
CA PRO A 144 11.57 1.24 1.33
C PRO A 144 12.67 0.21 0.98
N THR A 145 12.68 -0.92 1.68
CA THR A 145 13.58 -2.05 1.42
C THR A 145 12.80 -3.34 1.45
N MET A 146 13.26 -4.35 0.71
CA MET A 146 12.67 -5.70 0.73
C MET A 146 12.67 -6.32 2.13
N HIS A 147 13.71 -6.07 2.92
CA HIS A 147 13.77 -6.53 4.31
C HIS A 147 12.63 -5.96 5.15
N ARG A 148 12.39 -4.64 5.07
CA ARG A 148 11.28 -3.99 5.80
C ARG A 148 9.91 -4.47 5.31
N ALA A 149 9.75 -4.59 3.99
CA ALA A 149 8.52 -5.13 3.42
C ALA A 149 8.23 -6.55 3.93
N ARG A 150 9.27 -7.39 4.04
CA ARG A 150 9.14 -8.75 4.61
C ARG A 150 8.68 -8.72 6.06
N LEU A 151 9.31 -7.91 6.93
CA LEU A 151 8.90 -7.80 8.33
C LEU A 151 7.44 -7.37 8.49
N ILE A 152 7.01 -6.36 7.71
CA ILE A 152 5.62 -5.91 7.68
C ILE A 152 4.68 -7.04 7.24
N THR A 153 5.06 -7.74 6.17
CA THR A 153 4.25 -8.82 5.61
C THR A 153 4.16 -10.01 6.58
N GLU A 154 5.27 -10.41 7.21
CA GLU A 154 5.31 -11.51 8.17
C GLU A 154 4.36 -11.27 9.36
N GLU A 155 4.31 -10.06 9.89
CA GLU A 155 3.41 -9.69 10.98
C GLU A 155 1.94 -9.85 10.57
N ILE A 156 1.57 -9.30 9.43
CA ILE A 156 0.18 -9.28 8.94
C ILE A 156 -0.27 -10.67 8.45
N VAL A 157 0.61 -11.39 7.75
CA VAL A 157 0.33 -12.76 7.29
C VAL A 157 0.16 -13.71 8.48
N ARG A 158 0.95 -13.55 9.53
CA ARG A 158 0.79 -14.33 10.76
C ARG A 158 -0.60 -14.11 11.35
N ALA A 159 -1.03 -12.85 11.54
CA ALA A 159 -2.35 -12.53 12.06
C ALA A 159 -3.47 -13.16 11.20
N PHE A 160 -3.29 -13.20 9.88
CA PHE A 160 -4.22 -13.88 8.97
C PHE A 160 -4.19 -15.39 9.16
N LEU A 161 -3.04 -16.05 9.25
CA LEU A 161 -2.93 -17.49 9.40
C LEU A 161 -3.47 -17.96 10.78
N GLU A 162 -3.23 -17.19 11.84
CA GLU A 162 -3.72 -17.44 13.20
C GLU A 162 -5.21 -17.08 13.40
N ARG A 163 -5.91 -16.64 12.34
CA ARG A 163 -7.33 -16.25 12.37
C ARG A 163 -7.63 -15.05 13.27
N GLU A 164 -6.67 -14.20 13.51
CA GLU A 164 -6.87 -12.90 14.10
C GLU A 164 -7.49 -11.92 13.08
N LEU A 165 -7.24 -12.16 11.78
CA LEU A 165 -7.81 -11.44 10.66
C LEU A 165 -8.43 -12.42 9.64
N ASP A 166 -9.57 -12.05 9.07
CA ASP A 166 -10.27 -12.80 8.02
C ASP A 166 -10.03 -12.20 6.65
N GLU A 167 -9.85 -10.89 6.58
CA GLU A 167 -9.53 -10.16 5.35
C GLU A 167 -8.39 -9.18 5.61
N ILE A 168 -7.55 -8.97 4.58
CA ILE A 168 -6.51 -7.95 4.59
C ILE A 168 -6.66 -7.07 3.36
N HIS A 169 -6.76 -5.78 3.60
CA HIS A 169 -6.79 -4.73 2.58
C HIS A 169 -5.57 -3.83 2.67
N ILE A 170 -5.27 -3.16 1.57
CA ILE A 170 -4.27 -2.09 1.53
C ILE A 170 -4.87 -0.86 0.88
N VAL A 171 -4.76 0.28 1.57
CA VAL A 171 -5.17 1.59 1.07
C VAL A 171 -3.93 2.45 0.85
N TYR A 172 -3.74 2.88 -0.39
CA TYR A 172 -2.57 3.65 -0.78
C TYR A 172 -2.86 4.54 -1.99
N THR A 173 -1.91 5.39 -2.34
CA THR A 173 -1.98 6.20 -3.57
C THR A 173 -1.07 5.60 -4.63
N GLN A 174 -1.64 5.21 -5.75
CA GLN A 174 -0.94 4.74 -6.93
C GLN A 174 -0.65 5.91 -7.87
N MET A 175 0.58 6.00 -8.35
CA MET A 175 0.98 6.98 -9.36
C MET A 175 0.71 6.41 -10.76
N GLN A 176 -0.27 6.95 -11.47
CA GLN A 176 -0.57 6.59 -12.85
C GLN A 176 0.47 7.20 -13.81
N ASN A 177 0.84 8.45 -13.56
CA ASN A 177 1.88 9.17 -14.29
C ASN A 177 2.37 10.36 -13.45
N ALA A 178 3.22 11.22 -14.01
CA ALA A 178 3.81 12.34 -13.27
C ALA A 178 2.78 13.38 -12.77
N MET A 179 1.57 13.42 -13.33
CA MET A 179 0.52 14.40 -13.01
C MET A 179 -0.76 13.76 -12.44
N ALA A 180 -0.92 12.45 -12.59
CA ALA A 180 -2.13 11.75 -12.16
C ALA A 180 -1.81 10.71 -11.09
N MET A 181 -2.52 10.79 -9.98
CA MET A 181 -2.46 9.85 -8.86
C MET A 181 -3.88 9.39 -8.54
N GLU A 182 -4.01 8.14 -8.17
CA GLU A 182 -5.27 7.50 -7.81
C GLU A 182 -5.14 6.84 -6.43
N ASN A 183 -6.16 7.00 -5.60
CA ASN A 183 -6.23 6.26 -4.35
C ASN A 183 -6.84 4.90 -4.61
N VAL A 184 -6.22 3.88 -4.09
CA VAL A 184 -6.60 2.49 -4.32
C VAL A 184 -6.85 1.82 -2.97
N ASN A 185 -7.97 1.09 -2.88
CA ASN A 185 -8.22 0.10 -1.86
C ASN A 185 -8.22 -1.27 -2.54
N MET A 186 -7.31 -2.13 -2.16
CA MET A 186 -7.16 -3.46 -2.76
C MET A 186 -7.13 -4.53 -1.67
N GLN A 187 -7.92 -5.60 -1.88
CA GLN A 187 -7.83 -6.79 -1.02
C GLN A 187 -6.55 -7.55 -1.34
N LEU A 188 -5.76 -7.83 -0.30
CA LEU A 188 -4.55 -8.65 -0.39
C LEU A 188 -4.82 -10.11 -0.03
N LEU A 189 -5.61 -10.36 1.01
CA LEU A 189 -5.98 -11.70 1.46
C LEU A 189 -7.45 -11.73 1.88
N PRO A 190 -8.15 -12.86 1.68
CA PRO A 190 -7.74 -14.01 0.88
C PRO A 190 -7.51 -13.64 -0.59
N LEU A 191 -6.60 -14.36 -1.25
CA LEU A 191 -6.37 -14.20 -2.68
C LEU A 191 -7.60 -14.68 -3.45
N LYS A 192 -8.00 -13.91 -4.46
CA LYS A 192 -9.03 -14.31 -5.41
C LYS A 192 -8.39 -14.93 -6.64
N LYS A 193 -8.71 -16.18 -6.96
CA LYS A 193 -8.20 -16.84 -8.18
C LYS A 193 -8.48 -16.03 -9.45
N ALA A 194 -9.56 -15.22 -9.45
CA ALA A 194 -9.93 -14.35 -10.55
C ALA A 194 -8.93 -13.22 -10.82
N ASP A 195 -8.16 -12.79 -9.81
CA ASP A 195 -7.21 -11.68 -9.92
C ASP A 195 -5.92 -12.10 -10.66
N PHE A 196 -5.71 -13.42 -10.87
CA PHE A 196 -4.55 -13.97 -11.56
C PHE A 196 -4.87 -14.42 -12.99
N LYS A 197 -5.73 -13.68 -13.72
CA LYS A 197 -6.02 -13.97 -15.13
C LYS A 197 -4.89 -13.48 -16.02
N MET A 198 -4.56 -14.26 -17.06
CA MET A 198 -3.42 -14.03 -17.95
C MET A 198 -3.38 -12.68 -18.69
N GLY A 199 -4.49 -11.96 -18.79
CA GLY A 199 -4.54 -10.66 -19.48
C GLY A 199 -3.93 -9.49 -18.70
N GLN A 200 -3.52 -9.68 -17.46
CA GLN A 200 -2.96 -8.64 -16.61
C GLN A 200 -1.42 -8.63 -16.56
N VAL A 201 -0.79 -9.64 -17.16
CA VAL A 201 0.68 -9.78 -17.18
C VAL A 201 1.20 -9.38 -18.56
N PRO A 202 2.24 -8.55 -18.67
CA PRO A 202 2.85 -8.18 -19.95
C PRO A 202 3.26 -9.39 -20.77
N ALA A 203 3.05 -9.32 -22.09
CA ALA A 203 3.19 -10.46 -23.01
C ALA A 203 4.62 -11.02 -23.14
N ASP A 204 5.61 -10.20 -22.86
CA ASP A 204 7.04 -10.53 -22.89
C ASP A 204 7.50 -11.44 -21.73
N ILE A 205 6.66 -11.63 -20.71
CA ILE A 205 6.96 -12.47 -19.54
C ILE A 205 6.48 -13.92 -19.71
N TYR A 206 5.86 -14.28 -20.85
CA TYR A 206 5.12 -15.55 -21.03
C TYR A 206 5.93 -16.78 -21.47
N GLN A 207 7.25 -16.78 -21.53
CA GLN A 207 8.01 -17.77 -22.32
C GLN A 207 8.73 -18.88 -21.54
N GLU A 208 8.31 -19.33 -20.37
CA GLU A 208 8.97 -20.46 -19.71
C GLU A 208 8.04 -21.64 -19.43
N GLU A 209 8.51 -22.86 -19.72
CA GLU A 209 7.89 -24.11 -19.27
C GLU A 209 8.02 -24.24 -17.74
N ILE A 210 6.95 -24.65 -17.07
CA ILE A 210 6.97 -24.93 -15.63
C ILE A 210 7.25 -26.40 -15.42
N VAL A 211 8.31 -26.68 -14.67
CA VAL A 211 8.55 -28.00 -14.09
C VAL A 211 8.20 -27.93 -12.62
N LEU A 212 7.21 -28.71 -12.18
CA LEU A 212 6.87 -28.84 -10.77
C LEU A 212 7.78 -29.90 -10.13
N SER A 213 8.48 -29.52 -9.05
CA SER A 213 9.34 -30.42 -8.30
C SER A 213 9.14 -30.19 -6.78
N PRO A 214 8.84 -31.22 -5.99
CA PRO A 214 8.56 -32.61 -6.41
C PRO A 214 7.31 -32.74 -7.29
N SER A 215 6.52 -33.59 -7.46
CA SER A 215 5.30 -33.63 -8.32
C SER A 215 4.15 -32.78 -7.76
N ALA A 216 3.05 -32.70 -8.49
CA ALA A 216 1.85 -31.98 -8.08
C ALA A 216 1.00 -32.72 -7.02
N ASP A 217 1.43 -33.92 -6.59
CA ASP A 217 0.75 -34.79 -5.59
C ASP A 217 1.29 -34.55 -4.18
#